data_bea270b05c6a878a02528d59fe4a3e08
#
_entry.id   bea270b05c6a878a02528d59fe4a3e08
#
_cell.length_a   1.000
_cell.length_b   1.000
_cell.length_c   1.000
_cell.angle_alpha   90.00
_cell.angle_beta   90.00
_cell.angle_gamma   90.00
#
_symmetry.space_group_name_H-M   'P 1'
#
loop_
_entity.id
_entity.type
_entity.pdbx_description
1 polymer ?
#
loop_
_entity_poly.entity_id
_entity_poly.type
_entity_poly.pdbx_seq_one_letter_code
_entity_poly.pdbx_strand_id
1 'polypeptide(L)'
;MGMKLYYAPGACSLASHIALEEVGLAYDTVRLDLAAGDQRKPEYLAINPRGRVPTLIVNGHAMTENVGILTYLGGGYPQAKIWPDDTWHQAMCVSTMAWLSNSVHATYGHLVRPARYADDSAAQEAIKTKARQMYGDYLKEIDALLKGHKWCIGSHYTVADAYLLVFYRWGNRNGYPVKSLANYSALADRVLARPAVKKVMAAENITMD
;
A
#
# COMPACT_ATOMS: atom_id res chain seq x y z
N MET A 1 -8.97 3.83 23.61
CA MET A 1 -7.99 4.31 22.60
C MET A 1 -8.74 4.49 21.29
N GLY A 2 -8.82 5.73 20.77
CA GLY A 2 -9.49 6.00 19.51
C GLY A 2 -8.48 6.00 18.36
N MET A 3 -8.73 5.17 17.35
CA MET A 3 -7.99 5.23 16.09
C MET A 3 -8.88 5.80 15.00
N LYS A 4 -8.28 6.60 14.09
CA LYS A 4 -8.98 7.14 12.92
C LYS A 4 -8.06 7.13 11.71
N LEU A 5 -8.51 6.50 10.63
CA LEU A 5 -7.76 6.42 9.38
C LEU A 5 -8.32 7.38 8.34
N TYR A 6 -7.47 8.26 7.82
CA TYR A 6 -7.74 9.02 6.60
C TYR A 6 -7.22 8.23 5.40
N TYR A 7 -8.09 7.95 4.45
CA TYR A 7 -7.79 7.09 3.31
C TYR A 7 -8.42 7.59 2.01
N ALA A 8 -7.99 7.05 0.89
CA ALA A 8 -8.70 7.19 -0.37
C ALA A 8 -8.89 5.81 -1.01
N PRO A 9 -10.09 5.50 -1.56
CA PRO A 9 -10.39 4.18 -2.09
C PRO A 9 -9.37 3.70 -3.12
N GLY A 10 -8.79 2.53 -2.88
CA GLY A 10 -7.81 1.90 -3.76
C GLY A 10 -6.48 2.62 -3.90
N ALA A 11 -6.20 3.64 -3.10
CA ALA A 11 -4.89 4.26 -2.97
C ALA A 11 -3.94 3.39 -2.13
N CYS A 12 -2.71 3.85 -1.92
CA CYS A 12 -1.74 3.14 -1.06
C CYS A 12 -2.22 2.95 0.38
N SER A 13 -3.15 3.78 0.84
CA SER A 13 -3.83 3.66 2.14
C SER A 13 -4.59 2.34 2.33
N LEU A 14 -4.90 1.62 1.25
CA LEU A 14 -5.51 0.29 1.31
C LEU A 14 -4.69 -0.67 2.18
N ALA A 15 -3.36 -0.64 2.11
CA ALA A 15 -2.50 -1.47 2.94
C ALA A 15 -2.67 -1.16 4.45
N SER A 16 -2.67 0.13 4.82
CA SER A 16 -2.90 0.56 6.21
C SER A 16 -4.32 0.23 6.69
N HIS A 17 -5.32 0.35 5.83
CA HIS A 17 -6.71 0.00 6.14
C HIS A 17 -6.86 -1.50 6.40
N ILE A 18 -6.25 -2.34 5.56
CA ILE A 18 -6.21 -3.79 5.76
C ILE A 18 -5.52 -4.13 7.09
N ALA A 19 -4.34 -3.58 7.35
CA ALA A 19 -3.62 -3.84 8.58
C ALA A 19 -4.42 -3.43 9.83
N LEU A 20 -5.13 -2.30 9.78
CA LEU A 20 -5.97 -1.81 10.86
C LEU A 20 -7.17 -2.76 11.11
N GLU A 21 -7.80 -3.26 10.05
CA GLU A 21 -8.87 -4.27 10.15
C GLU A 21 -8.36 -5.62 10.71
N GLU A 22 -7.15 -6.03 10.32
CA GLU A 22 -6.51 -7.26 10.85
C GLU A 22 -6.18 -7.16 12.35
N VAL A 23 -5.88 -5.96 12.85
CA VAL A 23 -5.67 -5.72 14.29
C VAL A 23 -6.96 -5.98 15.09
N GLY A 24 -8.12 -5.78 14.50
CA GLY A 24 -9.43 -6.10 15.08
C GLY A 24 -9.91 -5.13 16.16
N LEU A 25 -9.28 -3.97 16.34
CA LEU A 25 -9.77 -2.93 17.24
C LEU A 25 -10.77 -2.02 16.52
N ALA A 26 -11.63 -1.37 17.30
CA ALA A 26 -12.54 -0.35 16.79
C ALA A 26 -11.76 0.87 16.29
N TYR A 27 -12.12 1.36 15.11
CA TYR A 27 -11.54 2.56 14.50
C TYR A 27 -12.58 3.29 13.64
N ASP A 28 -12.37 4.59 13.48
CA ASP A 28 -13.11 5.43 12.56
C ASP A 28 -12.37 5.57 11.23
N THR A 29 -13.09 5.89 10.17
CA THR A 29 -12.49 6.19 8.85
C THR A 29 -12.98 7.53 8.33
N VAL A 30 -12.09 8.24 7.61
CA VAL A 30 -12.44 9.44 6.84
C VAL A 30 -11.95 9.23 5.41
N ARG A 31 -12.91 9.12 4.50
CA ARG A 31 -12.64 9.01 3.07
C ARG A 31 -12.30 10.39 2.50
N LEU A 32 -11.21 10.46 1.72
CA LEU A 32 -10.83 11.64 0.94
C LEU A 32 -11.01 11.38 -0.56
N ASP A 33 -11.60 12.33 -1.26
CA ASP A 33 -11.60 12.35 -2.72
C ASP A 33 -10.35 13.07 -3.22
N LEU A 34 -9.37 12.27 -3.71
CA LEU A 34 -8.11 12.81 -4.22
C LEU A 34 -8.29 13.55 -5.55
N ALA A 35 -9.34 13.24 -6.33
CA ALA A 35 -9.64 13.92 -7.57
C ALA A 35 -10.25 15.31 -7.30
N ALA A 36 -11.10 15.41 -6.27
CA ALA A 36 -11.66 16.67 -5.80
C ALA A 36 -10.65 17.52 -4.99
N GLY A 37 -9.46 16.99 -4.72
CA GLY A 37 -8.41 17.72 -4.01
C GLY A 37 -8.57 17.78 -2.50
N ASP A 38 -9.38 16.92 -1.88
CA ASP A 38 -9.63 16.93 -0.42
C ASP A 38 -8.33 16.90 0.40
N GLN A 39 -7.30 16.20 -0.09
CA GLN A 39 -5.98 16.14 0.56
C GLN A 39 -5.21 17.48 0.53
N ARG A 40 -5.71 18.48 -0.16
CA ARG A 40 -5.14 19.83 -0.26
C ARG A 40 -5.95 20.88 0.51
N LYS A 41 -7.11 20.51 1.04
CA LYS A 41 -7.92 21.42 1.84
C LYS A 41 -7.25 21.77 3.16
N PRO A 42 -7.42 23.01 3.66
CA PRO A 42 -6.78 23.48 4.88
C PRO A 42 -7.02 22.55 6.10
N GLU A 43 -8.23 21.99 6.20
CA GLU A 43 -8.62 21.12 7.31
C GLU A 43 -7.79 19.83 7.34
N TYR A 44 -7.49 19.28 6.16
CA TYR A 44 -6.64 18.08 6.10
C TYR A 44 -5.16 18.43 6.20
N LEU A 45 -4.72 19.54 5.60
CA LEU A 45 -3.33 20.00 5.70
C LEU A 45 -2.92 20.33 7.13
N ALA A 46 -3.86 20.77 7.99
CA ALA A 46 -3.62 20.94 9.42
C ALA A 46 -3.31 19.61 10.14
N ILE A 47 -3.81 18.48 9.62
CA ILE A 47 -3.57 17.13 10.14
C ILE A 47 -2.31 16.51 9.51
N ASN A 48 -2.18 16.63 8.19
CA ASN A 48 -1.04 16.12 7.42
C ASN A 48 -0.56 17.18 6.41
N PRO A 49 0.45 17.99 6.77
CA PRO A 49 0.96 19.05 5.89
C PRO A 49 1.49 18.58 4.53
N ARG A 50 1.81 17.26 4.39
CA ARG A 50 2.23 16.69 3.12
C ARG A 50 1.06 16.49 2.14
N GLY A 51 -0.20 16.56 2.62
CA GLY A 51 -1.39 16.40 1.77
C GLY A 51 -1.42 15.05 1.06
N ARG A 52 -1.18 13.97 1.80
CA ARG A 52 -1.16 12.59 1.29
C ARG A 52 -1.92 11.64 2.21
N VAL A 53 -2.37 10.52 1.67
CA VAL A 53 -2.92 9.40 2.42
C VAL A 53 -1.92 8.23 2.38
N PRO A 54 -1.93 7.34 3.39
CA PRO A 54 -2.74 7.36 4.62
C PRO A 54 -2.25 8.37 5.66
N THR A 55 -3.18 8.71 6.57
CA THR A 55 -2.83 9.28 7.89
C THR A 55 -3.61 8.52 8.94
N LEU A 56 -2.92 7.94 9.91
CA LEU A 56 -3.52 7.27 11.06
C LEU A 56 -3.43 8.18 12.29
N ILE A 57 -4.57 8.51 12.87
CA ILE A 57 -4.61 9.18 14.18
C ILE A 57 -4.67 8.12 15.26
N VAL A 58 -3.78 8.22 16.22
CA VAL A 58 -3.74 7.36 17.41
C VAL A 58 -3.68 8.26 18.65
N ASN A 59 -4.70 8.22 19.48
CA ASN A 59 -4.78 9.05 20.70
C ASN A 59 -4.53 10.55 20.45
N GLY A 60 -5.03 11.08 19.32
CA GLY A 60 -4.86 12.48 18.93
C GLY A 60 -3.56 12.80 18.17
N HIS A 61 -2.64 11.85 18.04
CA HIS A 61 -1.38 12.05 17.33
C HIS A 61 -1.48 11.49 15.89
N ALA A 62 -1.05 12.29 14.91
CA ALA A 62 -1.04 11.90 13.51
C ALA A 62 0.23 11.12 13.16
N MET A 63 0.06 9.93 12.60
CA MET A 63 1.13 9.12 12.00
C MET A 63 0.92 9.07 10.48
N THR A 64 1.95 9.35 9.73
CA THR A 64 1.95 9.33 8.26
C THR A 64 2.92 8.27 7.74
N GLU A 65 2.90 8.03 6.42
CA GLU A 65 3.69 7.03 5.69
C GLU A 65 3.31 5.57 6.01
N ASN A 66 3.01 4.81 4.95
CA ASN A 66 2.62 3.40 5.09
C ASN A 66 3.63 2.59 5.89
N VAL A 67 4.94 2.78 5.66
CA VAL A 67 5.97 2.01 6.38
C VAL A 67 5.85 2.20 7.89
N GLY A 68 5.70 3.45 8.35
CA GLY A 68 5.52 3.75 9.77
C GLY A 68 4.23 3.16 10.33
N ILE A 69 3.11 3.38 9.63
CA ILE A 69 1.79 2.88 10.06
C ILE A 69 1.75 1.35 10.11
N LEU A 70 2.26 0.68 9.09
CA LEU A 70 2.29 -0.78 9.01
C LEU A 70 3.21 -1.39 10.08
N THR A 71 4.37 -0.76 10.35
CA THR A 71 5.27 -1.18 11.44
C THR A 71 4.59 -1.00 12.80
N TYR A 72 3.92 0.12 13.02
CA TYR A 72 3.18 0.38 14.27
C TYR A 72 2.06 -0.63 14.49
N LEU A 73 1.23 -0.88 13.47
CA LEU A 73 0.11 -1.82 13.58
C LEU A 73 0.59 -3.28 13.68
N GLY A 74 1.60 -3.65 12.93
CA GLY A 74 2.15 -5.00 12.96
C GLY A 74 2.87 -5.31 14.28
N GLY A 75 3.83 -4.47 14.65
CA GLY A 75 4.67 -4.70 15.84
C GLY A 75 3.98 -4.35 17.15
N GLY A 76 3.05 -3.39 17.14
CA GLY A 76 2.34 -2.95 18.33
C GLY A 76 1.17 -3.84 18.77
N TYR A 77 0.71 -4.76 17.90
CA TYR A 77 -0.46 -5.63 18.14
C TYR A 77 -0.14 -7.10 17.83
N PRO A 78 0.70 -7.76 18.63
CA PRO A 78 1.19 -9.12 18.35
C PRO A 78 0.07 -10.17 18.27
N GLN A 79 -1.07 -9.93 18.93
CA GLN A 79 -2.23 -10.81 18.84
C GLN A 79 -2.83 -10.91 17.43
N ALA A 80 -2.59 -9.92 16.57
CA ALA A 80 -3.06 -9.92 15.18
C ALA A 80 -2.25 -10.86 14.27
N LYS A 81 -1.05 -11.26 14.69
CA LYS A 81 -0.15 -12.17 13.95
C LYS A 81 0.13 -11.71 12.51
N ILE A 82 0.33 -10.41 12.33
CA ILE A 82 0.62 -9.76 11.04
C ILE A 82 2.03 -9.15 10.99
N TRP A 83 2.88 -9.55 11.94
CA TRP A 83 4.27 -9.11 12.07
C TRP A 83 5.18 -10.31 12.31
N PRO A 84 6.39 -10.37 11.75
CA PRO A 84 7.29 -11.49 11.99
C PRO A 84 7.72 -11.61 13.45
N ASP A 85 7.97 -12.84 13.90
CA ASP A 85 8.27 -13.14 15.30
C ASP A 85 9.72 -12.83 15.67
N ASP A 86 10.67 -12.94 14.74
CA ASP A 86 12.09 -12.73 14.99
C ASP A 86 12.63 -11.45 14.35
N THR A 87 13.71 -10.93 14.93
CA THR A 87 14.31 -9.63 14.56
C THR A 87 14.79 -9.59 13.11
N TRP A 88 15.29 -10.71 12.56
CA TRP A 88 15.75 -10.74 11.18
C TRP A 88 14.60 -10.54 10.20
N HIS A 89 13.53 -11.31 10.35
CA HIS A 89 12.35 -11.18 9.48
C HIS A 89 11.61 -9.85 9.71
N GLN A 90 11.63 -9.29 10.94
CA GLN A 90 11.13 -7.93 11.20
C GLN A 90 11.90 -6.88 10.39
N ALA A 91 13.23 -6.96 10.38
CA ALA A 91 14.07 -6.07 9.58
C ALA A 91 13.83 -6.25 8.08
N MET A 92 13.70 -7.50 7.60
CA MET A 92 13.37 -7.79 6.22
C MET A 92 11.98 -7.27 5.82
N CYS A 93 10.99 -7.34 6.71
CA CYS A 93 9.66 -6.78 6.50
C CYS A 93 9.74 -5.25 6.31
N VAL A 94 10.46 -4.54 7.18
CA VAL A 94 10.68 -3.09 7.05
C VAL A 94 11.44 -2.76 5.76
N SER A 95 12.51 -3.51 5.46
CA SER A 95 13.31 -3.33 4.23
C SER A 95 12.46 -3.46 2.97
N THR A 96 11.64 -4.51 2.90
CA THR A 96 10.72 -4.74 1.78
C THR A 96 9.71 -3.60 1.67
N MET A 97 9.07 -3.20 2.76
CA MET A 97 8.11 -2.08 2.74
C MET A 97 8.78 -0.75 2.35
N ALA A 98 10.02 -0.51 2.77
CA ALA A 98 10.80 0.65 2.37
C ALA A 98 11.08 0.66 0.87
N TRP A 99 11.54 -0.47 0.30
CA TRP A 99 11.73 -0.62 -1.14
C TRP A 99 10.42 -0.41 -1.91
N LEU A 100 9.33 -1.02 -1.46
CA LEU A 100 8.00 -0.81 -2.06
C LEU A 100 7.60 0.67 -2.04
N SER A 101 7.87 1.38 -0.95
CA SER A 101 7.50 2.79 -0.79
C SER A 101 8.35 3.73 -1.63
N ASN A 102 9.68 3.57 -1.58
CA ASN A 102 10.60 4.53 -2.21
C ASN A 102 10.91 4.23 -3.69
N SER A 103 10.78 2.99 -4.13
CA SER A 103 11.10 2.59 -5.49
C SER A 103 9.85 2.25 -6.29
N VAL A 104 9.09 1.24 -5.88
CA VAL A 104 7.92 0.75 -6.64
C VAL A 104 6.81 1.80 -6.68
N HIS A 105 6.45 2.36 -5.51
CA HIS A 105 5.42 3.40 -5.41
C HIS A 105 5.85 4.72 -6.08
N ALA A 106 7.10 5.13 -5.89
CA ALA A 106 7.61 6.34 -6.54
C ALA A 106 7.56 6.20 -8.06
N THR A 107 7.98 5.06 -8.60
CA THR A 107 7.89 4.76 -10.04
C THR A 107 6.44 4.76 -10.54
N TYR A 108 5.52 4.18 -9.76
CA TYR A 108 4.09 4.29 -10.09
C TYR A 108 3.61 5.75 -10.08
N GLY A 109 4.12 6.57 -9.16
CA GLY A 109 3.86 8.01 -9.12
C GLY A 109 4.30 8.73 -10.40
N HIS A 110 5.49 8.40 -10.93
CA HIS A 110 5.99 8.91 -12.21
C HIS A 110 5.10 8.48 -13.39
N LEU A 111 4.59 7.25 -13.36
CA LEU A 111 3.70 6.72 -14.40
C LEU A 111 2.37 7.47 -14.46
N VAL A 112 1.70 7.68 -13.32
CA VAL A 112 0.32 8.17 -13.27
C VAL A 112 0.19 9.66 -12.99
N ARG A 113 1.27 10.32 -12.57
CA ARG A 113 1.29 11.75 -12.21
C ARG A 113 2.60 12.43 -12.66
N PRO A 114 3.00 12.32 -13.94
CA PRO A 114 4.28 12.87 -14.43
C PRO A 114 4.40 14.38 -14.24
N ALA A 115 3.26 15.11 -14.26
CA ALA A 115 3.21 16.55 -14.00
C ALA A 115 3.70 16.99 -12.60
N ARG A 116 3.95 16.06 -11.69
CA ARG A 116 4.61 16.34 -10.39
C ARG A 116 6.13 16.47 -10.50
N TYR A 117 6.69 16.04 -11.63
CA TYR A 117 8.15 15.88 -11.81
C TYR A 117 8.70 16.71 -12.97
N ALA A 118 7.85 17.19 -13.86
CA ALA A 118 8.22 18.09 -14.94
C ALA A 118 7.02 18.92 -15.38
N ASP A 119 7.27 20.17 -15.78
CA ASP A 119 6.25 21.08 -16.33
C ASP A 119 6.07 20.89 -17.83
N ASP A 120 7.15 20.55 -18.54
CA ASP A 120 7.18 20.34 -19.99
C ASP A 120 6.50 19.03 -20.38
N SER A 121 5.60 19.06 -21.37
CA SER A 121 4.80 17.91 -21.78
C SER A 121 5.64 16.78 -22.41
N ALA A 122 6.70 17.10 -23.16
CA ALA A 122 7.58 16.09 -23.75
C ALA A 122 8.40 15.38 -22.66
N ALA A 123 8.86 16.14 -21.65
CA ALA A 123 9.51 15.57 -20.47
C ALA A 123 8.56 14.68 -19.68
N GLN A 124 7.29 15.09 -19.50
CA GLN A 124 6.27 14.25 -18.84
C GLN A 124 6.06 12.92 -19.57
N GLU A 125 5.96 12.91 -20.90
CA GLU A 125 5.80 11.67 -21.67
C GLU A 125 7.06 10.78 -21.63
N ALA A 126 8.26 11.37 -21.61
CA ALA A 126 9.51 10.62 -21.44
C ALA A 126 9.57 9.95 -20.05
N ILE A 127 9.23 10.68 -18.99
CA ILE A 127 9.13 10.16 -17.61
C ILE A 127 8.14 9.01 -17.55
N LYS A 128 6.94 9.19 -18.09
CA LYS A 128 5.86 8.20 -18.08
C LYS A 128 6.26 6.92 -18.84
N THR A 129 6.91 7.08 -20.01
CA THR A 129 7.39 5.95 -20.82
C THR A 129 8.43 5.14 -20.04
N LYS A 130 9.42 5.81 -19.44
CA LYS A 130 10.43 5.12 -18.62
C LYS A 130 9.82 4.47 -17.39
N ALA A 131 8.94 5.17 -16.69
CA ALA A 131 8.25 4.66 -15.52
C ALA A 131 7.36 3.43 -15.84
N ARG A 132 6.74 3.40 -17.03
CA ARG A 132 5.96 2.26 -17.50
C ARG A 132 6.83 1.01 -17.60
N GLN A 133 8.00 1.12 -18.19
CA GLN A 133 8.96 0.02 -18.27
C GLN A 133 9.40 -0.44 -16.87
N MET A 134 9.92 0.49 -16.06
CA MET A 134 10.44 0.21 -14.72
C MET A 134 9.40 -0.43 -13.80
N TYR A 135 8.15 0.07 -13.82
CA TYR A 135 7.09 -0.50 -13.01
C TYR A 135 6.78 -1.95 -13.41
N GLY A 136 6.75 -2.23 -14.71
CA GLY A 136 6.61 -3.60 -15.22
C GLY A 136 7.74 -4.52 -14.78
N ASP A 137 8.97 -4.02 -14.74
CA ASP A 137 10.13 -4.79 -14.28
C ASP A 137 10.06 -5.05 -12.77
N TYR A 138 9.63 -4.08 -11.95
CA TYR A 138 9.37 -4.32 -10.52
C TYR A 138 8.28 -5.36 -10.26
N LEU A 139 7.20 -5.39 -11.07
CA LEU A 139 6.18 -6.44 -10.91
C LEU A 139 6.76 -7.83 -11.17
N LYS A 140 7.65 -7.98 -12.16
CA LYS A 140 8.36 -9.25 -12.44
C LYS A 140 9.36 -9.59 -11.31
N GLU A 141 10.07 -8.59 -10.79
CA GLU A 141 10.99 -8.76 -9.66
C GLU A 141 10.24 -9.27 -8.43
N ILE A 142 9.08 -8.69 -8.11
CA ILE A 142 8.22 -9.17 -7.02
C ILE A 142 7.80 -10.63 -7.26
N ASP A 143 7.38 -10.98 -8.48
CA ASP A 143 7.03 -12.37 -8.81
C ASP A 143 8.20 -13.33 -8.58
N ALA A 144 9.40 -12.92 -9.00
CA ALA A 144 10.61 -13.72 -8.82
C ALA A 144 10.98 -13.89 -7.33
N LEU A 145 10.88 -12.82 -6.53
CA LEU A 145 11.11 -12.87 -5.08
C LEU A 145 10.12 -13.78 -4.35
N LEU A 146 8.91 -13.93 -4.87
CA LEU A 146 7.88 -14.80 -4.29
C LEU A 146 8.00 -16.26 -4.69
N LYS A 147 8.93 -16.61 -5.60
CA LYS A 147 9.09 -17.97 -6.09
C LYS A 147 9.47 -18.94 -4.96
N GLY A 148 8.63 -19.95 -4.76
CA GLY A 148 8.84 -20.95 -3.69
C GLY A 148 8.39 -20.49 -2.30
N HIS A 149 7.87 -19.28 -2.18
CA HIS A 149 7.40 -18.71 -0.91
C HIS A 149 5.88 -18.59 -0.87
N LYS A 150 5.28 -18.97 0.25
CA LYS A 150 3.84 -18.77 0.48
C LYS A 150 3.51 -17.30 0.79
N TRP A 151 4.38 -16.63 1.54
CA TRP A 151 4.27 -15.25 1.97
C TRP A 151 5.56 -14.49 1.67
N CYS A 152 5.48 -13.20 1.58
CA CYS A 152 6.61 -12.34 1.23
C CYS A 152 7.76 -12.45 2.25
N ILE A 153 7.42 -12.53 3.53
CA ILE A 153 8.40 -12.60 4.62
C ILE A 153 8.05 -13.77 5.55
N GLY A 154 9.02 -14.64 5.81
CA GLY A 154 8.86 -15.73 6.76
C GLY A 154 7.80 -16.76 6.37
N SER A 155 7.14 -17.34 7.39
CA SER A 155 6.24 -18.50 7.23
C SER A 155 4.75 -18.17 7.27
N HIS A 156 4.38 -16.93 7.63
CA HIS A 156 2.99 -16.49 7.77
C HIS A 156 2.75 -15.11 7.16
N TYR A 157 1.48 -14.76 6.99
CA TYR A 157 1.05 -13.47 6.47
C TYR A 157 1.56 -12.31 7.32
N THR A 158 2.04 -11.25 6.64
CA THR A 158 2.50 -10.02 7.28
C THR A 158 1.89 -8.77 6.60
N VAL A 159 2.08 -7.62 7.22
CA VAL A 159 1.66 -6.33 6.65
C VAL A 159 2.33 -6.02 5.30
N ALA A 160 3.49 -6.62 5.00
CA ALA A 160 4.15 -6.49 3.70
C ALA A 160 3.33 -7.14 2.57
N ASP A 161 2.64 -8.26 2.85
CA ASP A 161 1.77 -8.92 1.88
C ASP A 161 0.55 -8.06 1.54
N ALA A 162 -0.02 -7.36 2.55
CA ALA A 162 -1.09 -6.37 2.31
C ALA A 162 -0.59 -5.22 1.43
N TYR A 163 0.65 -4.78 1.63
CA TYR A 163 1.21 -3.70 0.82
C TYR A 163 1.52 -4.14 -0.61
N LEU A 164 1.97 -5.38 -0.82
CA LEU A 164 2.13 -5.97 -2.14
C LEU A 164 0.80 -6.03 -2.92
N LEU A 165 -0.31 -6.34 -2.26
CA LEU A 165 -1.62 -6.38 -2.92
C LEU A 165 -1.97 -5.03 -3.58
N VAL A 166 -1.56 -3.90 -3.00
CA VAL A 166 -1.78 -2.57 -3.59
C VAL A 166 -1.12 -2.46 -4.97
N PHE A 167 0.15 -2.88 -5.09
CA PHE A 167 0.89 -2.77 -6.34
C PHE A 167 0.42 -3.78 -7.39
N TYR A 168 0.00 -4.97 -6.96
CA TYR A 168 -0.66 -5.93 -7.84
C TYR A 168 -1.92 -5.32 -8.46
N ARG A 169 -2.80 -4.74 -7.63
CA ARG A 169 -4.02 -4.07 -8.08
C ARG A 169 -3.71 -2.90 -9.04
N TRP A 170 -2.73 -2.08 -8.70
CA TRP A 170 -2.34 -0.96 -9.56
C TRP A 170 -1.77 -1.45 -10.90
N GLY A 171 -1.01 -2.54 -10.90
CA GLY A 171 -0.53 -3.19 -12.11
C GLY A 171 -1.69 -3.63 -13.00
N ASN A 172 -2.67 -4.35 -12.44
CA ASN A 172 -3.84 -4.81 -13.18
C ASN A 172 -4.60 -3.63 -13.82
N ARG A 173 -4.91 -2.61 -13.04
CA ARG A 173 -5.64 -1.41 -13.50
C ARG A 173 -4.90 -0.59 -14.58
N ASN A 174 -3.59 -0.71 -14.67
CA ASN A 174 -2.78 0.01 -15.67
C ASN A 174 -2.37 -0.89 -16.86
N GLY A 175 -3.03 -2.04 -17.01
CA GLY A 175 -2.89 -2.92 -18.17
C GLY A 175 -1.61 -3.76 -18.16
N TYR A 176 -0.98 -3.95 -17.01
CA TYR A 176 0.12 -4.92 -16.91
C TYR A 176 -0.43 -6.35 -16.80
N PRO A 177 0.24 -7.33 -17.38
CA PRO A 177 -0.23 -8.72 -17.38
C PRO A 177 0.06 -9.40 -16.03
N VAL A 178 -0.37 -8.79 -14.92
CA VAL A 178 -0.08 -9.28 -13.55
C VAL A 178 -0.63 -10.68 -13.32
N LYS A 179 -1.73 -11.04 -13.99
CA LYS A 179 -2.34 -12.37 -13.89
C LYS A 179 -1.43 -13.47 -14.47
N SER A 180 -0.48 -13.12 -15.34
CA SER A 180 0.53 -14.07 -15.85
C SER A 180 1.74 -14.24 -14.90
N LEU A 181 1.87 -13.41 -13.88
CA LEU A 181 2.89 -13.50 -12.85
C LEU A 181 2.41 -14.51 -11.79
N ALA A 182 2.77 -15.77 -11.98
CA ALA A 182 2.14 -16.90 -11.27
C ALA A 182 2.31 -16.85 -9.75
N ASN A 183 3.52 -16.50 -9.27
CA ASN A 183 3.80 -16.44 -7.84
C ASN A 183 3.08 -15.24 -7.17
N TYR A 184 3.09 -14.09 -7.86
CA TYR A 184 2.45 -12.88 -7.37
C TYR A 184 0.92 -13.01 -7.38
N SER A 185 0.34 -13.61 -8.43
CA SER A 185 -1.09 -13.92 -8.48
C SER A 185 -1.50 -14.86 -7.35
N ALA A 186 -0.71 -15.91 -7.10
CA ALA A 186 -0.97 -16.84 -6.01
C ALA A 186 -0.88 -16.16 -4.62
N LEU A 187 0.03 -15.17 -4.42
CA LEU A 187 0.04 -14.35 -3.21
C LEU A 187 -1.23 -13.48 -3.13
N ALA A 188 -1.56 -12.77 -4.22
CA ALA A 188 -2.73 -11.88 -4.27
C ALA A 188 -4.02 -12.64 -3.92
N ASP A 189 -4.22 -13.84 -4.48
CA ASP A 189 -5.37 -14.69 -4.19
C ASP A 189 -5.45 -15.07 -2.71
N ARG A 190 -4.32 -15.43 -2.10
CA ARG A 190 -4.27 -15.75 -0.66
C ARG A 190 -4.58 -14.54 0.22
N VAL A 191 -4.08 -13.36 -0.15
CA VAL A 191 -4.37 -12.11 0.58
C VAL A 191 -5.84 -11.73 0.43
N LEU A 192 -6.40 -11.81 -0.78
CA LEU A 192 -7.82 -11.53 -1.06
C LEU A 192 -8.78 -12.50 -0.36
N ALA A 193 -8.35 -13.73 -0.09
CA ALA A 193 -9.16 -14.69 0.63
C ALA A 193 -9.38 -14.32 2.11
N ARG A 194 -8.55 -13.45 2.69
CA ARG A 194 -8.61 -13.05 4.11
C ARG A 194 -9.90 -12.27 4.41
N PRO A 195 -10.59 -12.56 5.52
CA PRO A 195 -11.82 -11.84 5.90
C PRO A 195 -11.63 -10.32 6.02
N ALA A 196 -10.55 -9.87 6.66
CA ALA A 196 -10.23 -8.45 6.81
C ALA A 196 -10.07 -7.76 5.46
N VAL A 197 -9.38 -8.39 4.50
CA VAL A 197 -9.20 -7.84 3.16
C VAL A 197 -10.54 -7.71 2.42
N LYS A 198 -11.39 -8.74 2.47
CA LYS A 198 -12.74 -8.70 1.88
C LYS A 198 -13.58 -7.58 2.45
N LYS A 199 -13.55 -7.40 3.78
CA LYS A 199 -14.30 -6.34 4.48
C LYS A 199 -13.82 -4.96 4.04
N VAL A 200 -12.51 -4.74 3.98
CA VAL A 200 -11.93 -3.45 3.55
C VAL A 200 -12.21 -3.17 2.08
N MET A 201 -12.07 -4.15 1.19
CA MET A 201 -12.40 -4.00 -0.23
C MET A 201 -13.86 -3.59 -0.44
N ALA A 202 -14.77 -4.20 0.32
CA ALA A 202 -16.20 -3.82 0.30
C ALA A 202 -16.42 -2.42 0.87
N ALA A 203 -15.79 -2.06 1.99
CA ALA A 203 -15.90 -0.73 2.61
C ALA A 203 -15.37 0.39 1.71
N GLU A 204 -14.29 0.14 0.98
CA GLU A 204 -13.74 1.08 0.01
C GLU A 204 -14.51 1.09 -1.33
N ASN A 205 -15.43 0.13 -1.53
CA ASN A 205 -16.15 -0.10 -2.78
C ASN A 205 -15.21 -0.22 -3.99
N ILE A 206 -14.22 -1.10 -3.88
CA ILE A 206 -13.20 -1.35 -4.92
C ILE A 206 -13.13 -2.82 -5.29
N THR A 207 -12.69 -3.06 -6.53
CA THR A 207 -12.34 -4.38 -7.06
C THR A 207 -10.83 -4.45 -7.35
N MET A 208 -10.36 -5.58 -7.82
CA MET A 208 -8.99 -5.75 -8.28
C MET A 208 -8.76 -5.22 -9.70
N ASP A 209 -9.84 -4.95 -10.39
CA ASP A 209 -9.84 -4.38 -11.76
C ASP A 209 -9.79 -2.87 -11.74
#